data_af18e0ed6c49c9a105e7f5f419c246c7
#
_entry.id   af18e0ed6c49c9a105e7f5f419c246c7
#
_cell.length_a   1.000
_cell.length_b   1.000
_cell.length_c   1.000
_cell.angle_alpha   90.00
_cell.angle_beta   90.00
_cell.angle_gamma   90.00
#
_symmetry.space_group_name_H-M   'P 1'
#
loop_
_entity.id
_entity.type
_entity.pdbx_description
1 polymer ?
#
loop_
_entity_poly.entity_id
_entity_poly.type
_entity_poly.pdbx_seq_one_letter_code
_entity_poly.pdbx_strand_id
1 'polypeptide(L)'
;MGKSNLNLPIQQSTLKVVFSRRMLVAFIMGFSGGLPLLLTWGVLQAWMTEKGVDLTWIGMISLVQIPYTWKFLWAPFLDRFVPPFLGRRRGWLLIAQIALMGAIVGLGYSDPVKNTGLMIGAALLVAFFSATQDIVIDAYRREDLPDEELGLGSSMYVYGYRLGMLLASGGGLILADHLSFPTVYFLMSLCMLPGILTTLLTPEPEVVAGAPRTMKAAVVEPFLDYFSRNGAIWILVFILLYKIGDTMASGITIPFYLETGFSKTEIGTVVKFFGTAATLIGAFAGGVLLLKLGINRGLWIFGILQALSTAGFAILARIGYNISLLSGVIAFENLSSGMGTAAFVAFMASITNKKFTATQYALLTGIMGLSRQLASSVTGLMAKNMGWQSFFVFCTLIAIPGMLLLLKIAPWNSRAADEARAI
;
A
#
# COMPACT_ATOMS: atom_id res chain seq x y z
N MET A 1 9.78 54.57 -5.65
CA MET A 1 9.58 53.46 -6.64
C MET A 1 10.65 52.40 -6.39
N GLY A 2 10.39 51.47 -5.53
CA GLY A 2 11.27 50.34 -5.20
C GLY A 2 10.57 49.07 -5.68
N LYS A 3 11.06 48.48 -6.77
CA LYS A 3 10.61 47.16 -7.26
C LYS A 3 11.15 46.13 -6.27
N SER A 4 10.28 45.55 -5.43
CA SER A 4 10.56 44.35 -4.67
C SER A 4 10.69 43.19 -5.65
N ASN A 5 11.92 42.78 -5.95
CA ASN A 5 12.21 41.52 -6.60
C ASN A 5 11.73 40.39 -5.67
N LEU A 6 10.51 39.92 -5.85
CA LEU A 6 10.04 38.63 -5.39
C LEU A 6 10.88 37.58 -6.12
N ASN A 7 11.95 37.11 -5.47
CA ASN A 7 12.62 35.89 -5.87
C ASN A 7 11.63 34.73 -5.72
N LEU A 8 10.93 34.41 -6.81
CA LEU A 8 10.18 33.16 -6.91
C LEU A 8 11.19 32.02 -6.72
N PRO A 9 10.92 31.04 -5.83
CA PRO A 9 11.81 29.89 -5.66
C PRO A 9 11.99 29.24 -7.02
N ILE A 10 13.25 28.95 -7.36
CA ILE A 10 13.66 28.27 -8.60
C ILE A 10 12.83 26.99 -8.71
N GLN A 11 11.92 26.98 -9.68
CA GLN A 11 11.10 25.81 -9.99
C GLN A 11 12.08 24.72 -10.48
N GLN A 12 12.47 23.82 -9.54
CA GLN A 12 13.35 22.71 -9.89
C GLN A 12 12.67 21.93 -11.02
N SER A 13 13.41 21.65 -12.09
CA SER A 13 12.83 20.90 -13.22
C SER A 13 12.27 19.60 -12.68
N THR A 14 11.03 19.25 -13.04
CA THR A 14 10.32 18.03 -12.62
C THR A 14 11.22 16.79 -12.74
N LEU A 15 12.06 16.72 -13.77
CA LEU A 15 13.03 15.65 -13.96
C LEU A 15 14.07 15.57 -12.85
N LYS A 16 14.59 16.70 -12.35
CA LYS A 16 15.54 16.69 -11.23
C LYS A 16 14.92 16.14 -9.94
N VAL A 17 13.64 16.43 -9.71
CA VAL A 17 12.92 15.90 -8.54
C VAL A 17 12.69 14.40 -8.69
N VAL A 18 12.24 13.93 -9.87
CA VAL A 18 12.00 12.50 -10.17
C VAL A 18 13.26 11.66 -9.97
N PHE A 19 14.41 12.14 -10.41
CA PHE A 19 15.70 11.44 -10.26
C PHE A 19 16.49 11.87 -9.01
N SER A 20 15.81 12.47 -8.03
CA SER A 20 16.45 12.85 -6.76
C SER A 20 16.75 11.62 -5.89
N ARG A 21 17.76 11.76 -5.00
CA ARG A 21 18.08 10.73 -4.01
C ARG A 21 16.86 10.32 -3.18
N ARG A 22 16.00 11.25 -2.77
CA ARG A 22 14.81 10.99 -1.97
C ARG A 22 13.83 10.07 -2.69
N MET A 23 13.63 10.28 -3.99
CA MET A 23 12.75 9.45 -4.81
C MET A 23 13.31 8.03 -4.98
N LEU A 24 14.63 7.90 -5.20
CA LEU A 24 15.29 6.61 -5.26
C LEU A 24 15.19 5.85 -3.92
N VAL A 25 15.41 6.55 -2.80
CA VAL A 25 15.24 5.98 -1.44
C VAL A 25 13.81 5.50 -1.22
N ALA A 26 12.81 6.32 -1.55
CA ALA A 26 11.39 5.95 -1.45
C ALA A 26 11.07 4.70 -2.29
N PHE A 27 11.62 4.61 -3.50
CA PHE A 27 11.45 3.46 -4.39
C PHE A 27 12.08 2.18 -3.82
N ILE A 28 13.35 2.22 -3.39
CA ILE A 28 14.06 1.03 -2.87
C ILE A 28 13.44 0.57 -1.53
N MET A 29 13.07 1.50 -0.66
CA MET A 29 12.35 1.17 0.58
C MET A 29 10.99 0.57 0.29
N GLY A 30 10.26 1.09 -0.71
CA GLY A 30 9.03 0.49 -1.19
C GLY A 30 9.22 -0.94 -1.69
N PHE A 31 10.25 -1.17 -2.52
CA PHE A 31 10.60 -2.51 -3.01
C PHE A 31 10.85 -3.50 -1.86
N SER A 32 11.64 -3.08 -0.87
CA SER A 32 11.92 -3.88 0.32
C SER A 32 10.66 -4.16 1.17
N GLY A 33 9.71 -3.19 1.25
CA GLY A 33 8.43 -3.35 1.96
C GLY A 33 7.47 -4.33 1.26
N GLY A 34 7.43 -4.30 -0.08
CA GLY A 34 6.50 -5.14 -0.85
C GLY A 34 6.90 -6.60 -0.98
N LEU A 35 8.19 -6.91 -0.89
CA LEU A 35 8.73 -8.24 -1.14
C LEU A 35 8.21 -9.31 -0.16
N PRO A 36 8.15 -9.11 1.17
CA PRO A 36 7.79 -10.17 2.11
C PRO A 36 6.30 -10.57 2.06
N LEU A 37 5.43 -9.65 1.64
CA LEU A 37 3.97 -9.83 1.71
C LEU A 37 3.50 -11.09 0.96
N LEU A 38 3.98 -11.29 -0.27
CA LEU A 38 3.54 -12.41 -1.10
C LEU A 38 4.35 -13.70 -0.88
N LEU A 39 5.48 -13.62 -0.17
CA LEU A 39 6.19 -14.82 0.30
C LEU A 39 5.37 -15.57 1.36
N THR A 40 4.65 -14.86 2.23
CA THR A 40 3.78 -15.45 3.25
C THR A 40 2.38 -15.79 2.73
N TRP A 41 2.05 -15.43 1.48
CA TRP A 41 0.75 -15.74 0.87
C TRP A 41 0.92 -16.68 -0.32
N GLY A 42 1.15 -16.16 -1.51
CA GLY A 42 1.09 -16.95 -2.76
C GLY A 42 2.15 -18.03 -2.85
N VAL A 43 3.40 -17.71 -2.52
CA VAL A 43 4.52 -18.69 -2.58
C VAL A 43 4.37 -19.75 -1.50
N LEU A 44 3.97 -19.37 -0.28
CA LEU A 44 3.74 -20.32 0.81
C LEU A 44 2.56 -21.25 0.51
N GLN A 45 1.46 -20.72 -0.04
CA GLN A 45 0.31 -21.53 -0.44
C GLN A 45 0.68 -22.54 -1.54
N ALA A 46 1.49 -22.13 -2.51
CA ALA A 46 1.99 -23.04 -3.56
C ALA A 46 2.82 -24.16 -2.94
N TRP A 47 3.74 -23.83 -2.04
CA TRP A 47 4.56 -24.83 -1.32
C TRP A 47 3.72 -25.82 -0.51
N MET A 48 2.75 -25.31 0.27
CA MET A 48 1.84 -26.15 1.05
C MET A 48 1.02 -27.08 0.14
N THR A 49 0.53 -26.57 -1.00
CA THR A 49 -0.23 -27.37 -1.96
C THR A 49 0.62 -28.48 -2.58
N GLU A 50 1.86 -28.18 -2.99
CA GLU A 50 2.80 -29.15 -3.54
C GLU A 50 3.14 -30.26 -2.52
N LYS A 51 3.21 -29.91 -1.24
CA LYS A 51 3.44 -30.86 -0.14
C LYS A 51 2.18 -31.63 0.28
N GLY A 52 1.02 -31.41 -0.35
CA GLY A 52 -0.23 -32.10 -0.04
C GLY A 52 -0.85 -31.69 1.30
N VAL A 53 -0.58 -30.48 1.79
CA VAL A 53 -1.21 -29.98 3.00
C VAL A 53 -2.71 -29.75 2.74
N ASP A 54 -3.53 -30.08 3.75
CA ASP A 54 -4.99 -29.92 3.66
C ASP A 54 -5.42 -28.48 3.33
N LEU A 55 -6.42 -28.33 2.47
CA LEU A 55 -6.92 -27.04 1.99
C LEU A 55 -7.40 -26.13 3.13
N THR A 56 -7.86 -26.68 4.24
CA THR A 56 -8.27 -25.92 5.42
C THR A 56 -7.10 -25.15 6.01
N TRP A 57 -5.94 -25.80 6.15
CA TRP A 57 -4.72 -25.16 6.65
C TRP A 57 -4.20 -24.11 5.65
N ILE A 58 -4.27 -24.38 4.35
CA ILE A 58 -3.90 -23.42 3.31
C ILE A 58 -4.79 -22.18 3.38
N GLY A 59 -6.08 -22.35 3.62
CA GLY A 59 -7.01 -21.22 3.82
C GLY A 59 -6.69 -20.41 5.09
N MET A 60 -6.36 -21.09 6.18
CA MET A 60 -6.03 -20.44 7.46
C MET A 60 -4.73 -19.64 7.43
N ILE A 61 -3.84 -19.87 6.44
CA ILE A 61 -2.61 -19.07 6.28
C ILE A 61 -2.91 -17.58 6.04
N SER A 62 -4.12 -17.24 5.62
CA SER A 62 -4.56 -15.84 5.48
C SER A 62 -4.53 -15.08 6.82
N LEU A 63 -4.66 -15.79 7.95
CA LEU A 63 -4.58 -15.21 9.29
C LEU A 63 -3.17 -14.71 9.63
N VAL A 64 -2.15 -15.21 8.95
CA VAL A 64 -0.77 -14.71 9.07
C VAL A 64 -0.67 -13.23 8.68
N GLN A 65 -1.64 -12.70 7.91
CA GLN A 65 -1.68 -11.29 7.53
C GLN A 65 -2.20 -10.34 8.65
N ILE A 66 -2.68 -10.86 9.76
CA ILE A 66 -3.20 -10.07 10.90
C ILE A 66 -2.23 -8.96 11.34
N PRO A 67 -0.90 -9.18 11.47
CA PRO A 67 0.02 -8.12 11.88
C PRO A 67 -0.06 -6.85 11.02
N TYR A 68 -0.30 -6.95 9.71
CA TYR A 68 -0.41 -5.76 8.86
C TYR A 68 -1.61 -4.87 9.18
N THR A 69 -2.72 -5.47 9.64
CA THR A 69 -3.91 -4.72 10.05
C THR A 69 -3.76 -4.12 11.45
N TRP A 70 -3.15 -4.85 12.37
CA TRP A 70 -3.03 -4.47 13.78
C TRP A 70 -1.72 -3.78 14.13
N LYS A 71 -0.89 -3.43 13.15
CA LYS A 71 0.42 -2.82 13.33
C LYS A 71 0.43 -1.54 14.18
N PHE A 72 -0.69 -0.81 14.25
CA PHE A 72 -0.83 0.38 15.08
C PHE A 72 -0.71 0.09 16.58
N LEU A 73 -0.88 -1.16 17.04
CA LEU A 73 -0.76 -1.52 18.45
C LEU A 73 0.67 -1.40 18.97
N TRP A 74 1.69 -1.68 18.15
CA TRP A 74 3.09 -1.57 18.56
C TRP A 74 3.83 -0.38 17.91
N ALA A 75 3.22 0.33 17.01
CA ALA A 75 3.80 1.54 16.42
C ALA A 75 4.23 2.59 17.47
N PRO A 76 3.50 2.80 18.60
CA PRO A 76 3.94 3.69 19.68
C PRO A 76 5.29 3.32 20.28
N PHE A 77 5.63 2.01 20.31
CA PHE A 77 6.93 1.55 20.77
C PHE A 77 8.06 2.06 19.86
N LEU A 78 7.84 2.03 18.54
CA LEU A 78 8.79 2.50 17.53
C LEU A 78 8.92 4.04 17.51
N ASP A 79 7.89 4.76 17.94
CA ASP A 79 7.95 6.22 18.12
C ASP A 79 8.70 6.59 19.41
N ARG A 80 8.59 5.78 20.48
CA ARG A 80 9.13 6.08 21.80
C ARG A 80 10.60 5.72 21.95
N PHE A 81 10.98 4.51 21.53
CA PHE A 81 12.32 4.01 21.76
C PHE A 81 13.25 4.34 20.58
N VAL A 82 14.42 4.85 20.92
CA VAL A 82 15.46 5.18 19.94
C VAL A 82 16.57 4.17 20.11
N PRO A 83 16.86 3.33 19.11
CA PRO A 83 18.02 2.45 19.13
C PRO A 83 19.32 3.25 19.35
N PRO A 84 20.33 2.67 20.04
CA PRO A 84 21.58 3.38 20.34
C PRO A 84 22.49 3.62 19.13
N PHE A 85 22.06 3.22 17.93
CA PHE A 85 22.79 3.34 16.67
C PHE A 85 21.84 3.84 15.57
N LEU A 86 22.37 4.58 14.60
CA LEU A 86 21.70 5.05 13.38
C LEU A 86 20.46 5.95 13.59
N GLY A 87 20.09 6.29 14.84
CA GLY A 87 18.92 7.10 15.13
C GLY A 87 17.60 6.31 15.21
N ARG A 88 16.48 7.05 15.31
CA ARG A 88 15.16 6.48 15.59
C ARG A 88 14.62 5.63 14.42
N ARG A 89 14.60 6.21 13.22
CA ARG A 89 14.00 5.53 12.07
C ARG A 89 14.93 4.48 11.46
N ARG A 90 16.15 4.87 11.17
CA ARG A 90 17.13 3.95 10.57
C ARG A 90 17.50 2.79 11.48
N GLY A 91 17.63 3.05 12.79
CA GLY A 91 17.93 2.00 13.76
C GLY A 91 16.84 0.94 13.80
N TRP A 92 15.57 1.33 13.92
CA TRP A 92 14.44 0.38 13.87
C TRP A 92 14.30 -0.30 12.52
N LEU A 93 14.55 0.43 11.44
CA LEU A 93 14.48 -0.13 10.08
C LEU A 93 15.51 -1.22 9.89
N LEU A 94 16.76 -0.99 10.32
CA LEU A 94 17.83 -2.00 10.24
C LEU A 94 17.51 -3.24 11.07
N ILE A 95 17.02 -3.06 12.31
CA ILE A 95 16.60 -4.17 13.17
C ILE A 95 15.50 -4.99 12.48
N ALA A 96 14.45 -4.33 11.98
CA ALA A 96 13.34 -4.99 11.32
C ALA A 96 13.79 -5.74 10.06
N GLN A 97 14.66 -5.14 9.23
CA GLN A 97 15.15 -5.74 7.99
C GLN A 97 16.03 -6.98 8.24
N ILE A 98 16.93 -6.92 9.22
CA ILE A 98 17.77 -8.07 9.57
C ILE A 98 16.92 -9.19 10.16
N ALA A 99 16.01 -8.87 11.08
CA ALA A 99 15.10 -9.85 11.68
C ALA A 99 14.18 -10.47 10.62
N LEU A 100 13.70 -9.66 9.66
CA LEU A 100 12.89 -10.10 8.54
C LEU A 100 13.66 -11.03 7.60
N MET A 101 14.91 -10.70 7.26
CA MET A 101 15.78 -11.61 6.50
C MET A 101 15.92 -12.97 7.18
N GLY A 102 16.20 -12.97 8.49
CA GLY A 102 16.30 -14.20 9.29
C GLY A 102 14.98 -14.98 9.32
N ALA A 103 13.84 -14.28 9.48
CA ALA A 103 12.52 -14.89 9.49
C ALA A 103 12.15 -15.51 8.13
N ILE A 104 12.49 -14.86 7.01
CA ILE A 104 12.29 -15.40 5.64
C ILE A 104 13.11 -16.68 5.45
N VAL A 105 14.38 -16.68 5.86
CA VAL A 105 15.23 -17.87 5.82
C VAL A 105 14.63 -18.97 6.71
N GLY A 106 14.26 -18.65 7.95
CA GLY A 106 13.61 -19.59 8.88
C GLY A 106 12.33 -20.20 8.33
N LEU A 107 11.50 -19.39 7.64
CA LEU A 107 10.32 -19.88 6.94
C LEU A 107 10.68 -20.87 5.83
N GLY A 108 11.71 -20.58 5.04
CA GLY A 108 12.18 -21.47 3.98
C GLY A 108 12.69 -22.82 4.47
N TYR A 109 13.25 -22.88 5.67
CA TYR A 109 13.71 -24.14 6.29
C TYR A 109 12.64 -24.84 7.15
N SER A 110 11.45 -24.27 7.29
CA SER A 110 10.32 -24.93 7.96
C SER A 110 9.62 -25.90 6.99
N ASP A 111 9.44 -27.17 7.43
CA ASP A 111 8.73 -28.15 6.60
C ASP A 111 7.20 -28.03 6.84
N PRO A 112 6.39 -27.75 5.77
CA PRO A 112 4.94 -27.57 5.94
C PRO A 112 4.19 -28.79 6.49
N VAL A 113 4.72 -30.00 6.28
CA VAL A 113 4.07 -31.25 6.71
C VAL A 113 4.62 -31.73 8.06
N LYS A 114 5.93 -31.74 8.22
CA LYS A 114 6.56 -32.26 9.44
C LYS A 114 6.40 -31.32 10.63
N ASN A 115 6.43 -30.01 10.38
CA ASN A 115 6.44 -28.97 11.43
C ASN A 115 5.52 -27.80 11.07
N THR A 116 4.25 -28.04 10.76
CA THR A 116 3.25 -27.03 10.38
C THR A 116 3.18 -25.87 11.40
N GLY A 117 3.27 -26.18 12.71
CA GLY A 117 3.27 -25.15 13.77
C GLY A 117 4.49 -24.22 13.68
N LEU A 118 5.69 -24.78 13.43
CA LEU A 118 6.91 -23.99 13.25
C LEU A 118 6.81 -23.10 11.99
N MET A 119 6.25 -23.65 10.91
CA MET A 119 6.03 -22.88 9.66
C MET A 119 5.07 -21.70 9.88
N ILE A 120 3.94 -21.93 10.57
CA ILE A 120 2.98 -20.86 10.89
C ILE A 120 3.65 -19.80 11.78
N GLY A 121 4.43 -20.23 12.79
CA GLY A 121 5.19 -19.31 13.64
C GLY A 121 6.21 -18.48 12.86
N ALA A 122 6.96 -19.11 11.95
CA ALA A 122 7.91 -18.42 11.08
C ALA A 122 7.20 -17.44 10.13
N ALA A 123 6.08 -17.84 9.53
CA ALA A 123 5.28 -16.97 8.68
C ALA A 123 4.70 -15.76 9.44
N LEU A 124 4.26 -15.96 10.68
CA LEU A 124 3.83 -14.86 11.57
C LEU A 124 4.98 -13.91 11.90
N LEU A 125 6.20 -14.43 12.14
CA LEU A 125 7.39 -13.58 12.35
C LEU A 125 7.73 -12.78 11.10
N VAL A 126 7.67 -13.38 9.90
CA VAL A 126 7.84 -12.64 8.63
C VAL A 126 6.81 -11.53 8.54
N ALA A 127 5.53 -11.81 8.77
CA ALA A 127 4.46 -10.81 8.71
C ALA A 127 4.64 -9.70 9.77
N PHE A 128 5.04 -10.06 10.99
CA PHE A 128 5.28 -9.10 12.09
C PHE A 128 6.45 -8.16 11.77
N PHE A 129 7.61 -8.69 11.37
CA PHE A 129 8.77 -7.86 11.04
C PHE A 129 8.56 -7.06 9.75
N SER A 130 7.83 -7.61 8.77
CA SER A 130 7.45 -6.86 7.57
C SER A 130 6.49 -5.72 7.91
N ALA A 131 5.45 -5.94 8.72
CA ALA A 131 4.57 -4.88 9.19
C ALA A 131 5.32 -3.83 10.03
N THR A 132 6.32 -4.26 10.83
CA THR A 132 7.20 -3.35 11.58
C THR A 132 8.06 -2.51 10.64
N GLN A 133 8.66 -3.13 9.62
CA GLN A 133 9.40 -2.43 8.57
C GLN A 133 8.50 -1.40 7.87
N ASP A 134 7.27 -1.76 7.49
CA ASP A 134 6.31 -0.84 6.85
C ASP A 134 6.01 0.39 7.70
N ILE A 135 5.79 0.21 9.02
CA ILE A 135 5.59 1.34 9.95
C ILE A 135 6.76 2.32 9.88
N VAL A 136 7.98 1.79 9.92
CA VAL A 136 9.19 2.62 9.98
C VAL A 136 9.48 3.29 8.62
N ILE A 137 9.29 2.58 7.50
CA ILE A 137 9.44 3.15 6.15
C ILE A 137 8.45 4.28 5.94
N ASP A 138 7.19 4.08 6.33
CA ASP A 138 6.14 5.09 6.18
C ASP A 138 6.47 6.34 7.00
N ALA A 139 6.96 6.15 8.23
CA ALA A 139 7.39 7.25 9.08
C ALA A 139 8.63 7.97 8.53
N TYR A 140 9.65 7.21 8.10
CA TYR A 140 10.86 7.75 7.47
C TYR A 140 10.49 8.61 6.26
N ARG A 141 9.66 8.08 5.35
CA ARG A 141 9.21 8.79 4.16
C ARG A 141 8.48 10.10 4.49
N ARG A 142 7.58 10.09 5.49
CA ARG A 142 6.85 11.29 5.92
C ARG A 142 7.78 12.35 6.52
N GLU A 143 8.80 11.92 7.25
CA GLU A 143 9.75 12.80 7.93
C GLU A 143 10.84 13.35 7.00
N ASP A 144 11.29 12.57 6.00
CA ASP A 144 12.34 12.93 5.04
C ASP A 144 11.84 13.80 3.88
N LEU A 145 10.58 13.61 3.45
CA LEU A 145 10.03 14.32 2.30
C LEU A 145 9.40 15.66 2.68
N PRO A 146 9.68 16.74 1.92
CA PRO A 146 8.90 17.97 1.99
C PRO A 146 7.47 17.73 1.51
N ASP A 147 6.55 18.58 1.97
CA ASP A 147 5.12 18.40 1.68
C ASP A 147 4.80 18.45 0.17
N GLU A 148 5.56 19.24 -0.61
CA GLU A 148 5.45 19.34 -2.06
C GLU A 148 5.87 18.06 -2.78
N GLU A 149 6.79 17.29 -2.22
CA GLU A 149 7.33 16.05 -2.80
C GLU A 149 6.58 14.80 -2.32
N LEU A 150 5.69 14.89 -1.31
CA LEU A 150 4.97 13.74 -0.75
C LEU A 150 4.18 12.95 -1.78
N GLY A 151 3.55 13.64 -2.74
CA GLY A 151 2.79 13.00 -3.82
C GLY A 151 3.67 12.09 -4.67
N LEU A 152 4.79 12.59 -5.17
CA LEU A 152 5.72 11.82 -5.99
C LEU A 152 6.45 10.75 -5.17
N GLY A 153 6.90 11.09 -3.95
CA GLY A 153 7.57 10.12 -3.07
C GLY A 153 6.67 8.96 -2.67
N SER A 154 5.38 9.21 -2.44
CA SER A 154 4.38 8.17 -2.20
C SER A 154 4.18 7.28 -3.43
N SER A 155 4.17 7.88 -4.62
CA SER A 155 4.10 7.16 -5.87
C SER A 155 5.32 6.26 -6.08
N MET A 156 6.54 6.78 -5.87
CA MET A 156 7.77 6.01 -5.97
C MET A 156 7.82 4.84 -4.99
N TYR A 157 7.34 5.05 -3.76
CA TYR A 157 7.17 3.99 -2.78
C TYR A 157 6.19 2.90 -3.28
N VAL A 158 5.01 3.29 -3.75
CA VAL A 158 4.00 2.34 -4.27
C VAL A 158 4.53 1.58 -5.48
N TYR A 159 5.27 2.26 -6.36
CA TYR A 159 5.90 1.64 -7.51
C TYR A 159 6.92 0.57 -7.10
N GLY A 160 7.85 0.92 -6.19
CA GLY A 160 8.80 -0.03 -5.63
C GLY A 160 8.10 -1.21 -4.95
N TYR A 161 7.09 -0.93 -4.11
CA TYR A 161 6.30 -1.93 -3.40
C TYR A 161 5.68 -2.98 -4.36
N ARG A 162 5.09 -2.51 -5.46
CA ARG A 162 4.52 -3.40 -6.46
C ARG A 162 5.55 -4.25 -7.19
N LEU A 163 6.73 -3.69 -7.49
CA LEU A 163 7.83 -4.47 -8.08
C LEU A 163 8.36 -5.53 -7.09
N GLY A 164 8.48 -5.20 -5.80
CA GLY A 164 8.84 -6.17 -4.76
C GLY A 164 7.83 -7.32 -4.68
N MET A 165 6.53 -7.01 -4.68
CA MET A 165 5.46 -8.01 -4.74
C MET A 165 5.54 -8.89 -5.99
N LEU A 166 5.80 -8.30 -7.15
CA LEU A 166 5.90 -9.03 -8.42
C LEU A 166 7.10 -9.98 -8.41
N LEU A 167 8.25 -9.52 -7.93
CA LEU A 167 9.43 -10.36 -7.78
C LEU A 167 9.17 -11.52 -6.81
N ALA A 168 8.57 -11.23 -5.65
CA ALA A 168 8.28 -12.27 -4.66
C ALA A 168 7.31 -13.32 -5.19
N SER A 169 6.19 -12.91 -5.82
CA SER A 169 5.17 -13.84 -6.32
C SER A 169 5.58 -14.49 -7.64
N GLY A 170 5.74 -13.70 -8.69
CA GLY A 170 6.08 -14.22 -10.02
C GLY A 170 7.48 -14.82 -10.07
N GLY A 171 8.49 -14.07 -9.62
CA GLY A 171 9.86 -14.54 -9.57
C GLY A 171 10.05 -15.73 -8.62
N GLY A 172 9.42 -15.68 -7.44
CA GLY A 172 9.48 -16.76 -6.45
C GLY A 172 8.89 -18.07 -6.98
N LEU A 173 7.74 -18.02 -7.66
CA LEU A 173 7.10 -19.22 -8.24
C LEU A 173 7.89 -19.77 -9.44
N ILE A 174 8.41 -18.92 -10.34
CA ILE A 174 9.27 -19.34 -11.44
C ILE A 174 10.53 -20.03 -10.90
N LEU A 175 11.15 -19.48 -9.86
CA LEU A 175 12.31 -20.12 -9.23
C LEU A 175 11.94 -21.46 -8.58
N ALA A 176 10.73 -21.58 -8.01
CA ALA A 176 10.26 -22.82 -7.37
C ALA A 176 10.05 -23.98 -8.36
N ASP A 177 9.85 -23.70 -9.65
CA ASP A 177 9.80 -24.75 -10.70
C ASP A 177 11.19 -25.39 -10.93
N HIS A 178 12.27 -24.72 -10.55
CA HIS A 178 13.63 -25.16 -10.83
C HIS A 178 14.47 -25.40 -9.56
N LEU A 179 14.09 -24.80 -8.44
CA LEU A 179 14.83 -24.84 -7.18
C LEU A 179 13.93 -25.28 -6.04
N SER A 180 14.52 -25.84 -4.98
CA SER A 180 13.77 -26.16 -3.77
C SER A 180 13.24 -24.91 -3.08
N PHE A 181 12.09 -24.97 -2.44
CA PHE A 181 11.52 -23.83 -1.69
C PHE A 181 12.47 -23.23 -0.65
N PRO A 182 13.25 -24.00 0.12
CA PRO A 182 14.28 -23.42 1.00
C PRO A 182 15.26 -22.50 0.26
N THR A 183 15.72 -22.92 -0.92
CA THR A 183 16.62 -22.13 -1.76
C THR A 183 15.92 -20.86 -2.30
N VAL A 184 14.65 -20.97 -2.70
CA VAL A 184 13.86 -19.81 -3.15
C VAL A 184 13.72 -18.79 -2.03
N TYR A 185 13.34 -19.20 -0.83
CA TYR A 185 13.23 -18.28 0.32
C TYR A 185 14.58 -17.66 0.70
N PHE A 186 15.67 -18.42 0.62
CA PHE A 186 17.01 -17.90 0.83
C PHE A 186 17.36 -16.81 -0.20
N LEU A 187 17.14 -17.05 -1.50
CA LEU A 187 17.37 -16.06 -2.54
C LEU A 187 16.48 -14.83 -2.38
N MET A 188 15.20 -15.01 -2.01
CA MET A 188 14.30 -13.90 -1.73
C MET A 188 14.76 -13.08 -0.52
N SER A 189 15.35 -13.72 0.49
CA SER A 189 15.92 -13.01 1.63
C SER A 189 17.09 -12.10 1.21
N LEU A 190 17.92 -12.54 0.26
CA LEU A 190 19.00 -11.70 -0.29
C LEU A 190 18.50 -10.48 -1.05
N CYS A 191 17.27 -10.55 -1.62
CA CYS A 191 16.63 -9.40 -2.26
C CYS A 191 16.24 -8.29 -1.26
N MET A 192 16.38 -8.51 0.05
CA MET A 192 16.25 -7.47 1.07
C MET A 192 17.52 -6.59 1.19
N LEU A 193 18.67 -7.03 0.69
CA LEU A 193 19.95 -6.31 0.79
C LEU A 193 19.90 -4.87 0.25
N PRO A 194 19.25 -4.57 -0.90
CA PRO A 194 19.14 -3.18 -1.37
C PRO A 194 18.46 -2.27 -0.33
N GLY A 195 17.43 -2.76 0.38
CA GLY A 195 16.78 -2.03 1.46
C GLY A 195 17.71 -1.78 2.65
N ILE A 196 18.46 -2.79 3.08
CA ILE A 196 19.47 -2.70 4.15
C ILE A 196 20.56 -1.69 3.78
N LEU A 197 21.12 -1.80 2.57
CA LEU A 197 22.12 -0.85 2.08
C LEU A 197 21.57 0.59 2.04
N THR A 198 20.35 0.76 1.58
CA THR A 198 19.70 2.08 1.58
C THR A 198 19.57 2.62 3.00
N THR A 199 19.15 1.80 3.96
CA THR A 199 19.06 2.19 5.38
C THR A 199 20.41 2.62 5.95
N LEU A 200 21.49 1.95 5.58
CA LEU A 200 22.85 2.30 6.05
C LEU A 200 23.39 3.57 5.39
N LEU A 201 23.05 3.83 4.14
CA LEU A 201 23.62 4.94 3.36
C LEU A 201 22.82 6.24 3.41
N THR A 202 21.55 6.19 3.87
CA THR A 202 20.69 7.39 3.98
C THR A 202 20.88 8.10 5.31
N PRO A 203 20.67 9.43 5.42
CA PRO A 203 20.68 10.13 6.70
C PRO A 203 19.44 9.79 7.52
N GLU A 204 19.54 9.96 8.83
CA GLU A 204 18.36 9.98 9.70
C GLU A 204 17.54 11.24 9.42
N PRO A 205 16.21 11.16 9.29
CA PRO A 205 15.38 12.35 9.14
C PRO A 205 15.45 13.25 10.38
N GLU A 206 15.58 14.54 10.15
CA GLU A 206 15.55 15.53 11.23
C GLU A 206 14.12 15.78 11.70
N VAL A 207 13.79 15.41 12.93
CA VAL A 207 12.49 15.68 13.55
C VAL A 207 12.66 16.62 14.73
N VAL A 208 12.22 17.87 14.56
CA VAL A 208 12.34 18.94 15.55
C VAL A 208 11.69 18.58 16.90
N ALA A 209 10.60 17.80 16.89
CA ALA A 209 9.84 17.48 18.10
C ALA A 209 10.46 16.39 19.00
N GLY A 210 11.47 15.64 18.51
CA GLY A 210 12.05 14.50 19.24
C GLY A 210 11.08 13.34 19.47
N ALA A 211 11.53 12.30 20.17
CA ALA A 211 10.70 11.14 20.54
C ALA A 211 9.83 11.46 21.79
N PRO A 212 8.64 10.84 21.93
CA PRO A 212 7.82 10.93 23.13
C PRO A 212 8.61 10.49 24.38
N ARG A 213 8.53 11.26 25.49
CA ARG A 213 9.34 11.00 26.68
C ARG A 213 8.87 9.81 27.50
N THR A 214 7.59 9.43 27.43
CA THR A 214 7.01 8.32 28.19
C THR A 214 6.17 7.41 27.29
N MET A 215 5.95 6.15 27.71
CA MET A 215 5.05 5.23 27.00
C MET A 215 3.61 5.74 26.98
N LYS A 216 3.14 6.34 28.08
CA LYS A 216 1.82 6.97 28.13
C LYS A 216 1.69 8.07 27.07
N ALA A 217 2.69 8.92 26.93
CA ALA A 217 2.75 9.94 25.89
C ALA A 217 2.78 9.32 24.48
N ALA A 218 3.55 8.26 24.27
CA ALA A 218 3.65 7.58 22.98
C ALA A 218 2.35 6.87 22.57
N VAL A 219 1.57 6.37 23.52
CA VAL A 219 0.31 5.66 23.24
C VAL A 219 -0.88 6.63 23.21
N VAL A 220 -1.00 7.51 24.20
CA VAL A 220 -2.21 8.34 24.41
C VAL A 220 -2.17 9.61 23.57
N GLU A 221 -1.03 10.32 23.55
CA GLU A 221 -0.93 11.61 22.84
C GLU A 221 -1.21 11.52 21.33
N PRO A 222 -0.74 10.49 20.57
CA PRO A 222 -1.05 10.37 19.14
C PRO A 222 -2.56 10.28 18.85
N PHE A 223 -3.30 9.55 19.72
CA PHE A 223 -4.76 9.43 19.60
C PHE A 223 -5.46 10.72 20.03
N LEU A 224 -5.05 11.33 21.15
CA LEU A 224 -5.58 12.62 21.59
C LEU A 224 -5.31 13.71 20.52
N ASP A 225 -4.08 13.80 20.01
CA ASP A 225 -3.71 14.74 18.94
C ASP A 225 -4.57 14.50 17.68
N TYR A 226 -4.79 13.24 17.31
CA TYR A 226 -5.60 12.90 16.14
C TYR A 226 -7.08 13.24 16.37
N PHE A 227 -7.67 12.79 17.48
CA PHE A 227 -9.11 12.97 17.76
C PHE A 227 -9.48 14.37 18.26
N SER A 228 -8.52 15.18 18.69
CA SER A 228 -8.77 16.60 19.02
C SER A 228 -8.96 17.47 17.78
N ARG A 229 -8.59 16.97 16.60
CA ARG A 229 -8.75 17.71 15.34
C ARG A 229 -10.21 17.76 14.93
N ASN A 230 -10.64 18.94 14.51
CA ASN A 230 -11.98 19.08 13.91
C ASN A 230 -12.07 18.20 12.66
N GLY A 231 -13.02 17.26 12.64
CA GLY A 231 -13.21 16.38 11.49
C GLY A 231 -12.41 15.08 11.52
N ALA A 232 -11.69 14.72 12.59
CA ALA A 232 -10.95 13.48 12.71
C ALA A 232 -11.77 12.24 12.34
N ILE A 233 -13.01 12.16 12.83
CA ILE A 233 -13.92 11.06 12.50
C ILE A 233 -14.28 11.04 11.01
N TRP A 234 -14.49 12.20 10.39
CA TRP A 234 -14.79 12.29 8.96
C TRP A 234 -13.61 11.82 8.10
N ILE A 235 -12.38 12.06 8.54
CA ILE A 235 -11.17 11.52 7.88
C ILE A 235 -11.16 10.00 7.95
N LEU A 236 -11.48 9.38 9.10
CA LEU A 236 -11.57 7.92 9.21
C LEU A 236 -12.68 7.35 8.32
N VAL A 237 -13.86 7.97 8.32
CA VAL A 237 -14.96 7.58 7.43
C VAL A 237 -14.55 7.72 5.96
N PHE A 238 -13.84 8.78 5.60
CA PHE A 238 -13.29 8.95 4.26
C PHE A 238 -12.32 7.83 3.89
N ILE A 239 -11.39 7.47 4.78
CA ILE A 239 -10.43 6.38 4.54
C ILE A 239 -11.16 5.04 4.32
N LEU A 240 -12.25 4.80 5.04
CA LEU A 240 -13.08 3.61 4.85
C LEU A 240 -13.81 3.62 3.50
N LEU A 241 -14.34 4.77 3.07
CA LEU A 241 -15.26 4.85 1.94
C LEU A 241 -14.60 5.18 0.60
N TYR A 242 -13.48 5.91 0.58
CA TYR A 242 -12.90 6.44 -0.65
C TYR A 242 -12.56 5.37 -1.70
N LYS A 243 -12.07 4.22 -1.28
CA LYS A 243 -11.72 3.10 -2.15
C LYS A 243 -12.68 1.92 -2.07
N ILE A 244 -13.82 2.07 -1.39
CA ILE A 244 -14.70 0.93 -1.11
C ILE A 244 -15.26 0.31 -2.39
N GLY A 245 -15.68 1.11 -3.37
CA GLY A 245 -16.24 0.64 -4.64
C GLY A 245 -15.23 -0.16 -5.47
N ASP A 246 -14.02 0.38 -5.63
CA ASP A 246 -12.88 -0.29 -6.29
C ASP A 246 -12.50 -1.60 -5.59
N THR A 247 -12.45 -1.57 -4.27
CA THR A 247 -12.11 -2.75 -3.46
C THR A 247 -13.16 -3.84 -3.59
N MET A 248 -14.44 -3.49 -3.57
CA MET A 248 -15.55 -4.44 -3.77
C MET A 248 -15.52 -5.03 -5.17
N ALA A 249 -15.37 -4.19 -6.19
CA ALA A 249 -15.31 -4.65 -7.57
C ALA A 249 -14.13 -5.61 -7.79
N SER A 250 -12.91 -5.21 -7.41
CA SER A 250 -11.69 -6.00 -7.61
C SER A 250 -11.69 -7.32 -6.84
N GLY A 251 -12.41 -7.40 -5.72
CA GLY A 251 -12.46 -8.60 -4.87
C GLY A 251 -13.11 -9.83 -5.52
N ILE A 252 -13.90 -9.65 -6.59
CA ILE A 252 -14.67 -10.74 -7.20
C ILE A 252 -14.56 -10.79 -8.74
N THR A 253 -13.62 -10.08 -9.32
CA THR A 253 -13.47 -10.01 -10.79
C THR A 253 -13.10 -11.35 -11.44
N ILE A 254 -12.37 -12.23 -10.78
CA ILE A 254 -11.95 -13.51 -11.36
C ILE A 254 -13.17 -14.41 -11.68
N PRO A 255 -14.09 -14.69 -10.73
CA PRO A 255 -15.34 -15.38 -11.05
C PRO A 255 -16.13 -14.70 -12.17
N PHE A 256 -16.24 -13.37 -12.15
CA PHE A 256 -16.91 -12.61 -13.20
C PHE A 256 -16.32 -12.87 -14.59
N TYR A 257 -15.00 -12.83 -14.76
CA TYR A 257 -14.37 -13.08 -16.06
C TYR A 257 -14.62 -14.50 -16.54
N LEU A 258 -14.53 -15.49 -15.65
CA LEU A 258 -14.77 -16.89 -15.99
C LEU A 258 -16.23 -17.14 -16.40
N GLU A 259 -17.20 -16.59 -15.68
CA GLU A 259 -18.62 -16.69 -16.02
C GLU A 259 -18.99 -15.92 -17.30
N THR A 260 -18.26 -14.84 -17.62
CA THR A 260 -18.42 -14.09 -18.87
C THR A 260 -17.83 -14.86 -20.09
N GLY A 261 -17.07 -15.93 -19.85
CA GLY A 261 -16.52 -16.80 -20.89
C GLY A 261 -15.04 -16.53 -21.25
N PHE A 262 -14.34 -15.69 -20.52
CA PHE A 262 -12.90 -15.47 -20.73
C PHE A 262 -12.09 -16.68 -20.28
N SER A 263 -11.12 -17.08 -21.09
CA SER A 263 -10.20 -18.16 -20.78
C SER A 263 -9.22 -17.76 -19.67
N LYS A 264 -8.67 -18.74 -18.95
CA LYS A 264 -7.63 -18.51 -17.93
C LYS A 264 -6.39 -17.82 -18.52
N THR A 265 -6.04 -18.12 -19.78
CA THR A 265 -4.92 -17.48 -20.49
C THR A 265 -5.18 -16.00 -20.74
N GLU A 266 -6.38 -15.64 -21.21
CA GLU A 266 -6.78 -14.23 -21.41
C GLU A 266 -6.79 -13.45 -20.08
N ILE A 267 -7.29 -14.06 -19.02
CA ILE A 267 -7.24 -13.47 -17.67
C ILE A 267 -5.78 -13.28 -17.23
N GLY A 268 -4.93 -14.28 -17.43
CA GLY A 268 -3.50 -14.19 -17.11
C GLY A 268 -2.80 -13.08 -17.88
N THR A 269 -2.99 -13.01 -19.18
CA THR A 269 -2.30 -12.03 -20.04
C THR A 269 -2.86 -10.62 -19.89
N VAL A 270 -4.18 -10.45 -20.02
CA VAL A 270 -4.80 -9.12 -20.00
C VAL A 270 -4.95 -8.59 -18.57
N VAL A 271 -5.52 -9.38 -17.65
CA VAL A 271 -5.81 -8.85 -16.31
C VAL A 271 -4.54 -8.81 -15.46
N LYS A 272 -3.72 -9.87 -15.48
CA LYS A 272 -2.54 -9.92 -14.60
C LYS A 272 -1.35 -9.16 -15.19
N PHE A 273 -0.85 -9.54 -16.37
CA PHE A 273 0.33 -8.90 -16.94
C PHE A 273 0.07 -7.47 -17.39
N PHE A 274 -0.84 -7.27 -18.32
CA PHE A 274 -1.14 -5.95 -18.85
C PHE A 274 -1.74 -5.02 -17.77
N GLY A 275 -2.65 -5.53 -16.93
CA GLY A 275 -3.22 -4.78 -15.82
C GLY A 275 -2.16 -4.34 -14.80
N THR A 276 -1.19 -5.20 -14.45
CA THR A 276 -0.09 -4.81 -13.55
C THR A 276 0.76 -3.70 -14.17
N ALA A 277 1.12 -3.82 -15.46
CA ALA A 277 1.86 -2.77 -16.16
C ALA A 277 1.08 -1.44 -16.15
N ALA A 278 -0.23 -1.48 -16.44
CA ALA A 278 -1.09 -0.30 -16.37
C ALA A 278 -1.13 0.32 -14.96
N THR A 279 -1.20 -0.50 -13.90
CA THR A 279 -1.16 0.00 -12.52
C THR A 279 0.17 0.70 -12.20
N LEU A 280 1.30 0.14 -12.64
CA LEU A 280 2.62 0.74 -12.44
C LEU A 280 2.72 2.08 -13.18
N ILE A 281 2.29 2.14 -14.43
CA ILE A 281 2.24 3.37 -15.21
C ILE A 281 1.34 4.40 -14.52
N GLY A 282 0.15 3.98 -14.07
CA GLY A 282 -0.79 4.84 -13.36
C GLY A 282 -0.21 5.40 -12.06
N ALA A 283 0.44 4.58 -11.24
CA ALA A 283 1.06 5.03 -10.00
C ALA A 283 2.16 6.07 -10.27
N PHE A 284 3.02 5.85 -11.26
CA PHE A 284 4.07 6.78 -11.64
C PHE A 284 3.49 8.09 -12.20
N ALA A 285 2.58 8.00 -13.16
CA ALA A 285 1.91 9.16 -13.76
C ALA A 285 1.16 9.97 -12.71
N GLY A 286 0.43 9.29 -11.80
CA GLY A 286 -0.26 9.92 -10.68
C GLY A 286 0.69 10.72 -9.79
N GLY A 287 1.84 10.17 -9.43
CA GLY A 287 2.84 10.87 -8.62
C GLY A 287 3.42 12.11 -9.30
N VAL A 288 3.73 12.02 -10.60
CA VAL A 288 4.20 13.18 -11.37
C VAL A 288 3.11 14.25 -11.48
N LEU A 289 1.85 13.85 -11.72
CA LEU A 289 0.73 14.78 -11.78
C LEU A 289 0.48 15.47 -10.43
N LEU A 290 0.67 14.77 -9.30
CA LEU A 290 0.50 15.36 -7.96
C LEU A 290 1.47 16.51 -7.69
N LEU A 291 2.66 16.54 -8.30
CA LEU A 291 3.58 17.68 -8.19
C LEU A 291 2.96 18.98 -8.74
N LYS A 292 2.10 18.88 -9.76
CA LYS A 292 1.45 20.03 -10.38
C LYS A 292 0.06 20.31 -9.81
N LEU A 293 -0.71 19.27 -9.56
CA LEU A 293 -2.11 19.37 -9.11
C LEU A 293 -2.22 19.60 -7.61
N GLY A 294 -1.24 19.09 -6.84
CA GLY A 294 -1.35 18.93 -5.40
C GLY A 294 -2.23 17.74 -4.99
N ILE A 295 -2.16 17.35 -3.71
CA ILE A 295 -2.81 16.15 -3.19
C ILE A 295 -4.34 16.26 -3.26
N ASN A 296 -4.91 17.40 -2.86
CA ASN A 296 -6.36 17.58 -2.82
C ASN A 296 -7.01 17.42 -4.20
N ARG A 297 -6.51 18.14 -5.20
CA ARG A 297 -6.99 18.02 -6.59
C ARG A 297 -6.75 16.64 -7.17
N GLY A 298 -5.62 16.02 -6.80
CA GLY A 298 -5.32 14.64 -7.16
C GLY A 298 -6.36 13.66 -6.66
N LEU A 299 -6.79 13.77 -5.39
CA LEU A 299 -7.85 12.94 -4.83
C LEU A 299 -9.17 13.09 -5.59
N TRP A 300 -9.56 14.32 -5.97
CA TRP A 300 -10.76 14.56 -6.75
C TRP A 300 -10.69 13.94 -8.13
N ILE A 301 -9.66 14.27 -8.91
CA ILE A 301 -9.51 13.83 -10.29
C ILE A 301 -9.37 12.30 -10.34
N PHE A 302 -8.47 11.75 -9.55
CA PHE A 302 -8.18 10.32 -9.59
C PHE A 302 -9.32 9.49 -8.98
N GLY A 303 -10.04 10.03 -7.97
CA GLY A 303 -11.22 9.39 -7.42
C GLY A 303 -12.37 9.32 -8.43
N ILE A 304 -12.63 10.40 -9.19
CA ILE A 304 -13.62 10.39 -10.28
C ILE A 304 -13.23 9.38 -11.36
N LEU A 305 -11.96 9.40 -11.81
CA LEU A 305 -11.48 8.45 -12.81
C LEU A 305 -11.65 7.00 -12.34
N GLN A 306 -11.39 6.73 -11.07
CA GLN A 306 -11.53 5.40 -10.47
C GLN A 306 -13.00 4.97 -10.36
N ALA A 307 -13.91 5.86 -9.97
CA ALA A 307 -15.35 5.57 -9.98
C ALA A 307 -15.87 5.29 -11.40
N LEU A 308 -15.43 6.07 -12.38
CA LEU A 308 -15.80 5.87 -13.79
C LEU A 308 -15.21 4.58 -14.37
N SER A 309 -13.99 4.21 -14.00
CA SER A 309 -13.37 2.97 -14.48
C SER A 309 -14.10 1.74 -13.96
N THR A 310 -14.59 1.77 -12.71
CA THR A 310 -15.40 0.68 -12.14
C THR A 310 -16.71 0.49 -12.93
N ALA A 311 -17.31 1.56 -13.47
CA ALA A 311 -18.48 1.46 -14.36
C ALA A 311 -18.18 0.69 -15.66
N GLY A 312 -16.92 0.64 -16.09
CA GLY A 312 -16.48 -0.16 -17.24
C GLY A 312 -16.79 -1.65 -17.08
N PHE A 313 -16.72 -2.19 -15.87
CA PHE A 313 -17.11 -3.58 -15.59
C PHE A 313 -18.61 -3.81 -15.76
N ALA A 314 -19.46 -2.82 -15.43
CA ALA A 314 -20.90 -2.91 -15.66
C ALA A 314 -21.23 -2.95 -17.16
N ILE A 315 -20.48 -2.20 -17.98
CA ILE A 315 -20.59 -2.24 -19.44
C ILE A 315 -20.13 -3.61 -19.97
N LEU A 316 -19.01 -4.13 -19.49
CA LEU A 316 -18.50 -5.45 -19.86
C LEU A 316 -19.50 -6.57 -19.47
N ALA A 317 -20.09 -6.49 -18.27
CA ALA A 317 -21.10 -7.43 -17.83
C ALA A 317 -22.37 -7.44 -18.71
N ARG A 318 -22.73 -6.29 -19.31
CA ARG A 318 -23.87 -6.18 -20.23
C ARG A 318 -23.54 -6.70 -21.63
N ILE A 319 -22.34 -6.44 -22.14
CA ILE A 319 -21.93 -6.82 -23.49
C ILE A 319 -21.53 -8.29 -23.56
N GLY A 320 -20.98 -8.84 -22.48
CA GLY A 320 -20.46 -10.20 -22.42
C GLY A 320 -19.03 -10.31 -22.95
N TYR A 321 -18.66 -11.48 -23.46
CA TYR A 321 -17.32 -11.79 -23.93
C TYR A 321 -16.88 -10.85 -25.06
N ASN A 322 -15.86 -10.03 -24.78
CA ASN A 322 -15.20 -9.16 -25.74
C ASN A 322 -13.80 -8.80 -25.21
N ILE A 323 -12.76 -9.34 -25.85
CA ILE A 323 -11.37 -9.19 -25.38
C ILE A 323 -10.86 -7.74 -25.50
N SER A 324 -11.27 -7.01 -26.55
CA SER A 324 -10.87 -5.62 -26.74
C SER A 324 -11.49 -4.72 -25.67
N LEU A 325 -12.77 -4.95 -25.35
CA LEU A 325 -13.46 -4.22 -24.28
C LEU A 325 -12.84 -4.56 -22.91
N LEU A 326 -12.56 -5.85 -22.64
CA LEU A 326 -11.85 -6.25 -21.42
C LEU A 326 -10.52 -5.52 -21.30
N SER A 327 -9.72 -5.49 -22.38
CA SER A 327 -8.41 -4.82 -22.37
C SER A 327 -8.54 -3.30 -22.07
N GLY A 328 -9.54 -2.65 -22.66
CA GLY A 328 -9.83 -1.23 -22.39
C GLY A 328 -10.27 -0.97 -20.95
N VAL A 329 -11.18 -1.80 -20.41
CA VAL A 329 -11.64 -1.71 -19.02
C VAL A 329 -10.47 -1.94 -18.06
N ILE A 330 -9.66 -2.98 -18.28
CA ILE A 330 -8.49 -3.30 -17.44
C ILE A 330 -7.44 -2.18 -17.50
N ALA A 331 -7.17 -1.62 -18.69
CA ALA A 331 -6.25 -0.49 -18.81
C ALA A 331 -6.73 0.71 -17.99
N PHE A 332 -7.98 1.12 -18.18
CA PHE A 332 -8.55 2.28 -17.51
C PHE A 332 -8.64 2.09 -15.99
N GLU A 333 -9.12 0.92 -15.55
CA GLU A 333 -9.22 0.57 -14.13
C GLU A 333 -7.86 0.59 -13.44
N ASN A 334 -6.88 -0.11 -13.98
CA ASN A 334 -5.58 -0.23 -13.35
C ASN A 334 -4.77 1.08 -13.37
N LEU A 335 -4.86 1.87 -14.46
CA LEU A 335 -4.28 3.22 -14.50
C LEU A 335 -4.89 4.12 -13.42
N SER A 336 -6.23 4.16 -13.35
CA SER A 336 -6.97 4.99 -12.38
C SER A 336 -6.71 4.56 -10.96
N SER A 337 -6.68 3.24 -10.70
CA SER A 337 -6.39 2.65 -9.38
C SER A 337 -4.96 2.96 -8.93
N GLY A 338 -3.98 2.92 -9.85
CA GLY A 338 -2.60 3.32 -9.58
C GLY A 338 -2.48 4.79 -9.17
N MET A 339 -3.06 5.70 -9.97
CA MET A 339 -3.10 7.14 -9.66
C MET A 339 -3.82 7.42 -8.35
N GLY A 340 -5.00 6.83 -8.14
CA GLY A 340 -5.78 6.99 -6.91
C GLY A 340 -5.05 6.50 -5.67
N THR A 341 -4.31 5.39 -5.77
CA THR A 341 -3.51 4.86 -4.68
C THR A 341 -2.37 5.82 -4.31
N ALA A 342 -1.67 6.39 -5.30
CA ALA A 342 -0.59 7.36 -5.06
C ALA A 342 -1.11 8.60 -4.30
N ALA A 343 -2.24 9.17 -4.74
CA ALA A 343 -2.86 10.32 -4.08
C ALA A 343 -3.35 10.00 -2.67
N PHE A 344 -3.97 8.84 -2.47
CA PHE A 344 -4.51 8.42 -1.19
C PHE A 344 -3.43 8.17 -0.14
N VAL A 345 -2.33 7.50 -0.54
CA VAL A 345 -1.16 7.27 0.32
C VAL A 345 -0.47 8.60 0.66
N ALA A 346 -0.36 9.52 -0.31
CA ALA A 346 0.18 10.86 -0.08
C ALA A 346 -0.70 11.67 0.88
N PHE A 347 -2.03 11.60 0.74
CA PHE A 347 -2.97 12.25 1.65
C PHE A 347 -2.82 11.74 3.08
N MET A 348 -2.83 10.43 3.31
CA MET A 348 -2.62 9.86 4.65
C MET A 348 -1.29 10.31 5.26
N ALA A 349 -0.23 10.40 4.45
CA ALA A 349 1.04 10.91 4.91
C ALA A 349 0.98 12.40 5.29
N SER A 350 0.31 13.24 4.48
CA SER A 350 0.25 14.70 4.70
C SER A 350 -0.49 15.09 5.98
N ILE A 351 -1.53 14.34 6.36
CA ILE A 351 -2.32 14.60 7.58
C ILE A 351 -1.70 14.03 8.85
N THR A 352 -0.59 13.28 8.73
CA THR A 352 0.08 12.67 9.89
C THR A 352 0.99 13.67 10.58
N ASN A 353 0.89 13.78 11.92
CA ASN A 353 1.77 14.63 12.73
C ASN A 353 3.19 14.04 12.78
N LYS A 354 4.19 14.84 12.40
CA LYS A 354 5.61 14.41 12.38
C LYS A 354 6.15 13.97 13.75
N LYS A 355 5.54 14.41 14.85
CA LYS A 355 5.90 13.94 16.21
C LYS A 355 5.53 12.48 16.45
N PHE A 356 4.39 12.02 15.87
CA PHE A 356 3.79 10.71 16.09
C PHE A 356 3.60 9.93 14.79
N THR A 357 4.52 10.09 13.84
CA THR A 357 4.36 9.64 12.47
C THR A 357 4.05 8.14 12.37
N ALA A 358 4.83 7.31 13.06
CA ALA A 358 4.66 5.86 13.00
C ALA A 358 3.28 5.43 13.53
N THR A 359 2.87 5.95 14.67
CA THR A 359 1.59 5.58 15.32
C THR A 359 0.39 6.04 14.51
N GLN A 360 0.34 7.32 14.11
CA GLN A 360 -0.80 7.86 13.37
C GLN A 360 -0.92 7.26 11.97
N TYR A 361 0.19 7.14 11.25
CA TYR A 361 0.15 6.55 9.91
C TYR A 361 -0.22 5.05 9.94
N ALA A 362 0.29 4.30 10.93
CA ALA A 362 -0.08 2.89 11.12
C ALA A 362 -1.57 2.73 11.44
N LEU A 363 -2.16 3.64 12.22
CA LEU A 363 -3.61 3.67 12.49
C LEU A 363 -4.40 3.86 11.18
N LEU A 364 -4.06 4.87 10.37
CA LEU A 364 -4.75 5.17 9.13
C LEU A 364 -4.67 4.01 8.12
N THR A 365 -3.48 3.43 7.96
CA THR A 365 -3.28 2.27 7.05
C THR A 365 -3.90 0.99 7.58
N GLY A 366 -3.98 0.80 8.91
CA GLY A 366 -4.71 -0.29 9.53
C GLY A 366 -6.21 -0.22 9.25
N ILE A 367 -6.82 0.97 9.36
CA ILE A 367 -8.23 1.22 9.02
C ILE A 367 -8.49 0.97 7.52
N MET A 368 -7.57 1.40 6.64
CA MET A 368 -7.65 1.09 5.22
C MET A 368 -7.65 -0.43 4.95
N GLY A 369 -6.81 -1.18 5.66
CA GLY A 369 -6.77 -2.66 5.60
C GLY A 369 -8.09 -3.29 6.06
N LEU A 370 -8.64 -2.81 7.17
CA LEU A 370 -9.94 -3.26 7.70
C LEU A 370 -11.08 -3.00 6.70
N SER A 371 -11.11 -1.81 6.09
CA SER A 371 -12.07 -1.49 5.03
C SER A 371 -12.03 -2.52 3.89
N ARG A 372 -10.82 -2.86 3.44
CA ARG A 372 -10.63 -3.85 2.38
C ARG A 372 -11.19 -5.23 2.78
N GLN A 373 -10.92 -5.70 3.97
CA GLN A 373 -11.37 -7.00 4.44
C GLN A 373 -12.90 -7.04 4.55
N LEU A 374 -13.51 -6.04 5.17
CA LEU A 374 -14.97 -5.96 5.33
C LEU A 374 -15.68 -5.81 3.97
N ALA A 375 -15.19 -4.94 3.11
CA ALA A 375 -15.76 -4.73 1.79
C ALA A 375 -15.74 -6.00 0.94
N SER A 376 -14.60 -6.72 0.91
CA SER A 376 -14.46 -7.93 0.10
C SER A 376 -15.29 -9.11 0.62
N SER A 377 -15.57 -9.19 1.92
CA SER A 377 -16.28 -10.33 2.52
C SER A 377 -17.73 -10.50 2.07
N VAL A 378 -18.39 -9.41 1.67
CA VAL A 378 -19.80 -9.41 1.27
C VAL A 378 -20.03 -9.44 -0.25
N THR A 379 -18.96 -9.25 -1.05
CA THR A 379 -19.07 -9.07 -2.51
C THR A 379 -19.66 -10.27 -3.22
N GLY A 380 -19.27 -11.49 -2.84
CA GLY A 380 -19.77 -12.73 -3.44
C GLY A 380 -21.28 -12.89 -3.28
N LEU A 381 -21.79 -12.65 -2.06
CA LEU A 381 -23.22 -12.72 -1.78
C LEU A 381 -24.00 -11.64 -2.55
N MET A 382 -23.45 -10.42 -2.62
CA MET A 382 -24.08 -9.32 -3.34
C MET A 382 -24.12 -9.58 -4.84
N ALA A 383 -23.00 -10.00 -5.46
CA ALA A 383 -22.95 -10.32 -6.87
C ALA A 383 -23.91 -11.44 -7.25
N LYS A 384 -24.02 -12.49 -6.42
CA LYS A 384 -24.96 -13.60 -6.61
C LYS A 384 -26.42 -13.13 -6.61
N ASN A 385 -26.80 -12.23 -5.70
CA ASN A 385 -28.19 -11.78 -5.53
C ASN A 385 -28.59 -10.69 -6.53
N MET A 386 -27.66 -9.82 -6.92
CA MET A 386 -27.95 -8.65 -7.78
C MET A 386 -27.63 -8.88 -9.25
N GLY A 387 -26.83 -9.91 -9.57
CA GLY A 387 -26.22 -10.11 -10.89
C GLY A 387 -25.06 -9.12 -11.16
N TRP A 388 -24.17 -9.50 -12.07
CA TRP A 388 -22.91 -8.79 -12.31
C TRP A 388 -23.07 -7.33 -12.70
N GLN A 389 -23.98 -7.01 -13.63
CA GLN A 389 -24.17 -5.65 -14.09
C GLN A 389 -24.61 -4.73 -12.94
N SER A 390 -25.66 -5.12 -12.20
CA SER A 390 -26.18 -4.34 -11.08
C SER A 390 -25.16 -4.21 -9.95
N PHE A 391 -24.38 -5.26 -9.69
CA PHE A 391 -23.31 -5.25 -8.71
C PHE A 391 -22.22 -4.21 -9.05
N PHE A 392 -21.73 -4.16 -10.30
CA PHE A 392 -20.72 -3.17 -10.68
C PHE A 392 -21.27 -1.73 -10.73
N VAL A 393 -22.55 -1.56 -11.10
CA VAL A 393 -23.23 -0.26 -10.96
C VAL A 393 -23.27 0.16 -9.49
N PHE A 394 -23.62 -0.76 -8.59
CA PHE A 394 -23.60 -0.49 -7.15
C PHE A 394 -22.19 -0.12 -6.66
N CYS A 395 -21.16 -0.85 -7.08
CA CYS A 395 -19.75 -0.53 -6.75
C CYS A 395 -19.33 0.87 -7.24
N THR A 396 -19.84 1.31 -8.39
CA THR A 396 -19.63 2.67 -8.90
C THR A 396 -20.33 3.71 -8.03
N LEU A 397 -21.58 3.47 -7.65
CA LEU A 397 -22.39 4.42 -6.88
C LEU A 397 -21.94 4.55 -5.42
N ILE A 398 -21.46 3.46 -4.81
CA ILE A 398 -20.98 3.47 -3.41
C ILE A 398 -19.66 4.28 -3.24
N ALA A 399 -18.98 4.61 -4.32
CA ALA A 399 -17.85 5.55 -4.29
C ALA A 399 -18.30 7.01 -4.04
N ILE A 400 -19.56 7.37 -4.38
CA ILE A 400 -20.09 8.75 -4.26
C ILE A 400 -19.99 9.30 -2.85
N PRO A 401 -20.42 8.60 -1.78
CA PRO A 401 -20.28 9.11 -0.41
C PRO A 401 -18.82 9.43 -0.05
N GLY A 402 -17.87 8.58 -0.43
CA GLY A 402 -16.43 8.84 -0.24
C GLY A 402 -15.96 10.09 -0.98
N MET A 403 -16.44 10.29 -2.21
CA MET A 403 -16.12 11.48 -3.00
C MET A 403 -16.74 12.76 -2.41
N LEU A 404 -17.97 12.70 -1.92
CA LEU A 404 -18.63 13.84 -1.28
C LEU A 404 -17.92 14.30 0.00
N LEU A 405 -17.30 13.39 0.75
CA LEU A 405 -16.49 13.72 1.92
C LEU A 405 -15.27 14.60 1.57
N LEU A 406 -14.76 14.55 0.33
CA LEU A 406 -13.68 15.43 -0.11
C LEU A 406 -14.07 16.92 -0.06
N LEU A 407 -15.36 17.27 -0.17
CA LEU A 407 -15.82 18.66 0.00
C LEU A 407 -15.42 19.22 1.36
N LYS A 408 -15.39 18.37 2.39
CA LYS A 408 -15.08 18.75 3.76
C LYS A 408 -13.61 18.52 4.13
N ILE A 409 -12.99 17.43 3.63
CA ILE A 409 -11.68 16.96 4.08
C ILE A 409 -10.55 17.47 3.21
N ALA A 410 -10.79 17.58 1.90
CA ALA A 410 -9.79 18.00 0.91
C ALA A 410 -10.45 18.89 -0.16
N PRO A 411 -10.93 20.10 0.20
CA PRO A 411 -11.54 21.01 -0.74
C PRO A 411 -10.62 21.30 -1.92
N TRP A 412 -11.19 21.50 -3.10
CA TRP A 412 -10.47 21.64 -4.36
C TRP A 412 -9.40 22.73 -4.36
N ASN A 413 -9.67 23.86 -3.68
CA ASN A 413 -8.81 25.06 -3.70
C ASN A 413 -7.88 25.18 -2.50
N SER A 414 -7.94 24.30 -1.52
CA SER A 414 -7.07 24.33 -0.35
C SER A 414 -5.82 23.46 -0.53
N ARG A 415 -4.75 23.80 0.18
CA ARG A 415 -3.58 22.92 0.30
C ARG A 415 -3.81 21.98 1.48
N ALA A 416 -3.57 20.68 1.29
CA ALA A 416 -3.72 19.67 2.36
C ALA A 416 -2.96 20.02 3.65
N ALA A 417 -1.82 20.73 3.53
CA ALA A 417 -1.04 21.20 4.66
C ALA A 417 -1.68 22.39 5.43
N ASP A 418 -2.47 23.23 4.77
CA ASP A 418 -3.11 24.38 5.39
C ASP A 418 -4.31 23.94 6.23
N GLU A 419 -5.01 22.89 5.82
CA GLU A 419 -6.14 22.31 6.57
C GLU A 419 -5.70 21.47 7.74
N ALA A 420 -4.59 20.73 7.63
CA ALA A 420 -4.01 20.01 8.78
C ALA A 420 -3.54 20.96 9.90
N ARG A 421 -3.39 22.25 9.61
CA ARG A 421 -3.08 23.31 10.60
C ARG A 421 -4.31 24.08 11.08
N ALA A 422 -5.38 24.09 10.30
CA ALA A 422 -6.63 24.79 10.62
C ALA A 422 -7.69 23.88 11.28
N ILE A 423 -7.46 22.57 11.26
CA ILE A 423 -8.21 21.51 11.91
C ILE A 423 -7.48 21.08 13.19
#